data_05e9112dc3620358d1767c781a53c40d
#
_entry.id   05e9112dc3620358d1767c781a53c40d
#
_cell.length_a   1.000
_cell.length_b   1.000
_cell.length_c   1.000
_cell.angle_alpha   90.00
_cell.angle_beta   90.00
_cell.angle_gamma   90.00
#
_symmetry.space_group_name_H-M   'P 1'
#
loop_
_entity.id
_entity.type
_entity.pdbx_description
1 polymer ?
#
loop_
_entity_poly.entity_id
_entity_poly.type
_entity_poly.pdbx_seq_one_letter_code
_entity_poly.pdbx_strand_id
1 'polypeptide(L)'
;AHASIYPDPTMYDATFSNNTKINLLFNVRTFGNDMERYEIRIFKGSTESSANLVARKNADFNTTKGTSDITYSWDTTDYSKYTPGTYTISCTSFYNSTNGDVVNQTEMFTVTLEDYRLILDRQFVQRLYEKVFQRTADTAGLNDWSNKLYNGTTTGATTAWNFLFSPEFGNKNTTNEQYVNILY
;
A
#
# COMPACT_ATOMS: atom_id res chain seq x y z
N ALA A 1 21.75 -14.43 -23.38
CA ALA A 1 21.28 -14.45 -22.00
C ALA A 1 21.22 -13.03 -21.48
N HIS A 2 20.09 -12.61 -20.91
CA HIS A 2 19.78 -11.21 -20.64
C HIS A 2 19.48 -11.01 -19.16
N ALA A 3 19.90 -9.88 -18.60
CA ALA A 3 19.41 -9.43 -17.30
C ALA A 3 18.02 -8.78 -17.49
N SER A 4 17.10 -9.06 -16.60
CA SER A 4 15.74 -8.55 -16.65
C SER A 4 15.24 -8.18 -15.24
N ILE A 5 14.36 -7.21 -15.19
CA ILE A 5 13.70 -6.75 -13.95
C ILE A 5 12.29 -7.32 -13.89
N TYR A 6 11.91 -7.83 -12.71
CA TYR A 6 10.59 -8.39 -12.46
C TYR A 6 10.02 -7.83 -11.15
N PRO A 7 8.72 -7.60 -11.05
CA PRO A 7 8.13 -7.26 -9.76
C PRO A 7 8.31 -8.41 -8.77
N ASP A 8 8.60 -8.09 -7.51
CA ASP A 8 8.54 -9.08 -6.46
C ASP A 8 7.12 -9.64 -6.37
N PRO A 9 6.93 -10.97 -6.20
CA PRO A 9 5.60 -11.58 -6.19
C PRO A 9 4.65 -10.99 -5.14
N THR A 10 5.17 -10.41 -4.05
CA THR A 10 4.37 -9.75 -3.01
C THR A 10 3.71 -8.46 -3.50
N MET A 11 4.15 -7.90 -4.64
CA MET A 11 3.58 -6.68 -5.22
C MET A 11 2.30 -6.95 -6.02
N TYR A 12 2.08 -8.17 -6.52
CA TYR A 12 0.89 -8.50 -7.30
C TYR A 12 -0.38 -8.35 -6.44
N ASP A 13 -1.34 -7.58 -6.93
CA ASP A 13 -2.62 -7.30 -6.27
C ASP A 13 -2.49 -6.73 -4.84
N ALA A 14 -1.33 -6.15 -4.51
CA ALA A 14 -1.10 -5.54 -3.21
C ALA A 14 -1.99 -4.30 -3.02
N THR A 15 -2.35 -4.08 -1.76
CA THR A 15 -3.08 -2.90 -1.31
C THR A 15 -2.17 -2.06 -0.42
N PHE A 16 -2.07 -0.77 -0.73
CA PHE A 16 -1.28 0.20 0.00
C PHE A 16 -2.16 1.39 0.43
N SER A 17 -1.72 2.08 1.48
CA SER A 17 -2.28 3.38 1.83
C SER A 17 -1.69 4.47 0.93
N ASN A 18 -2.51 5.40 0.45
CA ASN A 18 -1.97 6.66 -0.06
C ASN A 18 -1.44 7.54 1.11
N ASN A 19 -0.97 8.74 0.83
CA ASN A 19 -0.36 9.65 1.80
C ASN A 19 0.86 9.04 2.54
N THR A 20 1.63 8.24 1.83
CA THR A 20 2.86 7.62 2.35
C THR A 20 3.86 7.38 1.23
N LYS A 21 5.10 7.06 1.60
CA LYS A 21 6.11 6.56 0.66
C LYS A 21 6.04 5.04 0.63
N ILE A 22 5.73 4.49 -0.53
CA ILE A 22 5.56 3.04 -0.75
C ILE A 22 6.85 2.50 -1.36
N ASN A 23 7.48 1.51 -0.72
CA ASN A 23 8.64 0.83 -1.26
C ASN A 23 8.19 -0.29 -2.20
N LEU A 24 8.31 -0.06 -3.51
CA LEU A 24 8.09 -1.07 -4.53
C LEU A 24 9.38 -1.88 -4.72
N LEU A 25 9.28 -3.20 -4.64
CA LEU A 25 10.40 -4.11 -4.73
C LEU A 25 10.39 -4.83 -6.08
N PHE A 26 11.53 -4.85 -6.74
CA PHE A 26 11.75 -5.54 -8.01
C PHE A 26 12.96 -6.46 -7.89
N ASN A 27 12.81 -7.67 -8.39
CA ASN A 27 13.89 -8.66 -8.44
C ASN A 27 14.60 -8.56 -9.79
N VAL A 28 15.90 -8.70 -9.78
CA VAL A 28 16.72 -8.75 -10.99
C VAL A 28 17.13 -10.19 -11.22
N ARG A 29 16.84 -10.70 -12.42
CA ARG A 29 17.28 -12.02 -12.87
C ARG A 29 18.36 -11.83 -13.93
N THR A 30 19.54 -12.39 -13.69
CA THR A 30 20.66 -12.31 -14.62
C THR A 30 20.89 -13.66 -15.29
N PHE A 31 20.74 -13.67 -16.61
CA PHE A 31 21.19 -14.74 -17.49
C PHE A 31 22.37 -14.27 -18.38
N GLY A 32 23.08 -13.23 -17.95
CA GLY A 32 24.12 -12.49 -18.65
C GLY A 32 24.11 -11.02 -18.25
N ASN A 33 25.00 -10.22 -18.81
CA ASN A 33 25.23 -8.82 -18.41
C ASN A 33 24.60 -7.79 -19.36
N ASP A 34 23.43 -8.09 -19.91
CA ASP A 34 22.89 -7.31 -21.02
C ASP A 34 21.93 -6.19 -20.63
N MET A 35 21.40 -6.16 -19.39
CA MET A 35 20.59 -5.04 -18.95
C MET A 35 21.47 -3.85 -18.60
N GLU A 36 21.30 -2.75 -19.30
CA GLU A 36 22.06 -1.53 -19.05
C GLU A 36 21.26 -0.47 -18.28
N ARG A 37 19.95 -0.44 -18.50
CA ARG A 37 19.05 0.43 -17.78
C ARG A 37 17.67 -0.19 -17.58
N TYR A 38 16.90 0.36 -16.69
CA TYR A 38 15.52 -0.01 -16.45
C TYR A 38 14.63 1.22 -16.31
N GLU A 39 13.34 1.01 -16.53
CA GLU A 39 12.32 2.02 -16.35
C GLU A 39 11.15 1.43 -15.57
N ILE A 40 10.71 2.17 -14.54
CA ILE A 40 9.49 1.88 -13.77
C ILE A 40 8.52 3.00 -14.07
N ARG A 41 7.30 2.64 -14.49
CA ARG A 41 6.22 3.58 -14.76
C ARG A 41 4.99 3.22 -13.96
N ILE A 42 4.30 4.22 -13.42
CA ILE A 42 3.08 4.06 -12.66
C ILE A 42 1.98 4.86 -13.33
N PHE A 43 0.88 4.17 -13.61
CA PHE A 43 -0.29 4.72 -14.29
C PHE A 43 -1.49 4.66 -13.36
N LYS A 44 -2.32 5.70 -13.37
CA LYS A 44 -3.62 5.67 -12.70
C LYS A 44 -4.60 4.83 -13.53
N GLY A 45 -5.31 3.92 -12.87
CA GLY A 45 -6.24 3.01 -13.54
C GLY A 45 -5.60 1.69 -13.96
N SER A 46 -6.27 0.96 -14.82
CA SER A 46 -5.92 -0.40 -15.24
C SER A 46 -5.24 -0.47 -16.62
N THR A 47 -4.93 0.67 -17.22
CA THR A 47 -4.35 0.75 -18.57
C THR A 47 -3.05 1.54 -18.58
N GLU A 48 -2.11 1.08 -19.38
CA GLU A 48 -0.83 1.74 -19.65
C GLU A 48 -1.03 2.78 -20.74
N SER A 49 -1.47 3.98 -20.36
CA SER A 49 -1.68 5.11 -21.24
C SER A 49 -0.83 6.29 -20.79
N SER A 50 -0.17 6.98 -21.71
CA SER A 50 0.64 8.16 -21.40
C SER A 50 -0.16 9.27 -20.70
N ALA A 51 -1.46 9.38 -20.98
CA ALA A 51 -2.36 10.31 -20.30
C ALA A 51 -2.55 9.99 -18.82
N ASN A 52 -2.36 8.74 -18.42
CA ASN A 52 -2.55 8.24 -17.05
C ASN A 52 -1.23 8.08 -16.29
N LEU A 53 -0.10 8.40 -16.89
CA LEU A 53 1.21 8.30 -16.24
C LEU A 53 1.30 9.30 -15.09
N VAL A 54 1.55 8.80 -13.89
CA VAL A 54 1.61 9.61 -12.66
C VAL A 54 2.96 9.59 -11.96
N ALA A 55 3.79 8.58 -12.24
CA ALA A 55 5.15 8.50 -11.73
C ALA A 55 6.04 7.68 -12.66
N ARG A 56 7.33 8.00 -12.66
CA ARG A 56 8.33 7.37 -13.53
C ARG A 56 9.70 7.38 -12.88
N LYS A 57 10.43 6.28 -13.02
CA LYS A 57 11.86 6.20 -12.73
C LYS A 57 12.57 5.57 -13.91
N ASN A 58 13.61 6.24 -14.38
CA ASN A 58 14.52 5.74 -15.40
C ASN A 58 15.94 5.78 -14.81
N ALA A 59 16.63 4.65 -14.77
CA ALA A 59 17.94 4.55 -14.13
C ALA A 59 18.84 3.53 -14.83
N ASP A 60 20.14 3.79 -14.77
CA ASP A 60 21.15 2.84 -15.22
C ASP A 60 21.26 1.66 -14.26
N PHE A 61 21.52 0.49 -14.82
CA PHE A 61 21.75 -0.72 -14.05
C PHE A 61 23.23 -1.08 -14.09
N ASN A 62 23.83 -1.19 -12.91
CA ASN A 62 25.25 -1.54 -12.83
C ASN A 62 25.43 -3.05 -12.73
N THR A 63 25.74 -3.69 -13.86
CA THR A 63 25.92 -5.14 -13.95
C THR A 63 27.21 -5.64 -13.28
N THR A 64 28.18 -4.77 -13.00
CA THR A 64 29.47 -5.18 -12.39
C THR A 64 29.34 -5.53 -10.90
N LYS A 65 28.27 -5.11 -10.26
CA LYS A 65 28.00 -5.37 -8.83
C LYS A 65 27.19 -6.66 -8.58
N GLY A 66 26.89 -7.40 -9.64
CA GLY A 66 26.07 -8.60 -9.52
C GLY A 66 24.57 -8.32 -9.45
N THR A 67 23.81 -9.38 -9.23
CA THR A 67 22.35 -9.33 -9.10
C THR A 67 21.97 -8.68 -7.78
N SER A 68 21.23 -7.57 -7.81
CA SER A 68 20.67 -6.96 -6.62
C SER A 68 19.22 -6.55 -6.88
N ASP A 69 18.40 -6.65 -5.83
CA ASP A 69 17.04 -6.15 -5.89
C ASP A 69 17.03 -4.62 -6.04
N ILE A 70 16.01 -4.13 -6.72
CA ILE A 70 15.79 -2.71 -6.95
C ILE A 70 14.59 -2.30 -6.12
N THR A 71 14.75 -1.23 -5.35
CA THR A 71 13.66 -0.61 -4.61
C THR A 71 13.35 0.75 -5.22
N TYR A 72 12.08 0.97 -5.54
CA TYR A 72 11.57 2.27 -5.93
C TYR A 72 10.68 2.82 -4.82
N SER A 73 11.06 3.94 -4.24
CA SER A 73 10.24 4.66 -3.25
C SER A 73 9.21 5.52 -3.98
N TRP A 74 7.99 5.02 -4.07
CA TRP A 74 6.87 5.74 -4.66
C TRP A 74 6.25 6.66 -3.63
N ASP A 75 6.43 7.96 -3.82
CA ASP A 75 5.89 8.99 -2.93
C ASP A 75 4.45 9.32 -3.30
N THR A 76 3.51 8.87 -2.48
CA THR A 76 2.07 9.12 -2.61
C THR A 76 1.55 10.16 -1.62
N THR A 77 2.43 10.97 -1.02
CA THR A 77 2.04 11.97 -0.02
C THR A 77 1.19 13.10 -0.57
N ASP A 78 1.25 13.37 -1.88
CA ASP A 78 0.23 14.19 -2.55
C ASP A 78 -1.03 13.36 -2.79
N TYR A 79 -1.83 13.18 -1.74
CA TYR A 79 -3.04 12.35 -1.80
C TYR A 79 -4.18 12.96 -2.64
N SER A 80 -4.06 14.22 -3.04
CA SER A 80 -4.97 14.83 -4.02
C SER A 80 -4.68 14.34 -5.44
N LYS A 81 -3.42 14.02 -5.73
CA LYS A 81 -2.95 13.40 -6.99
C LYS A 81 -3.13 11.87 -6.94
N TYR A 82 -2.67 11.25 -5.85
CA TYR A 82 -2.74 9.81 -5.65
C TYR A 82 -4.00 9.41 -4.89
N THR A 83 -5.13 9.55 -5.57
CA THR A 83 -6.45 9.22 -5.03
C THR A 83 -6.64 7.69 -4.95
N PRO A 84 -7.53 7.21 -4.05
CA PRO A 84 -7.82 5.79 -3.94
C PRO A 84 -8.26 5.15 -5.26
N GLY A 85 -7.89 3.91 -5.47
CA GLY A 85 -8.25 3.13 -6.64
C GLY A 85 -7.12 2.26 -7.17
N THR A 86 -7.32 1.72 -8.36
CA THR A 86 -6.36 0.86 -9.05
C THR A 86 -5.28 1.67 -9.75
N TYR A 87 -4.04 1.20 -9.64
CA TYR A 87 -2.87 1.72 -10.37
C TYR A 87 -2.18 0.57 -11.08
N THR A 88 -1.70 0.84 -12.29
CA THR A 88 -0.91 -0.11 -13.07
C THR A 88 0.56 0.28 -12.96
N ILE A 89 1.40 -0.68 -12.64
CA ILE A 89 2.85 -0.51 -12.55
C ILE A 89 3.51 -1.35 -13.63
N SER A 90 4.39 -0.72 -14.39
CA SER A 90 5.15 -1.34 -15.47
C SER A 90 6.63 -1.24 -15.15
N CYS A 91 7.36 -2.33 -15.28
CA CYS A 91 8.81 -2.33 -15.23
C CYS A 91 9.37 -2.89 -16.53
N THR A 92 10.34 -2.16 -17.10
CA THR A 92 10.95 -2.48 -18.38
C THR A 92 12.47 -2.49 -18.22
N SER A 93 13.11 -3.53 -18.73
CA SER A 93 14.56 -3.62 -18.84
C SER A 93 15.01 -3.40 -20.27
N PHE A 94 16.12 -2.69 -20.43
CA PHE A 94 16.68 -2.34 -21.72
C PHE A 94 18.15 -2.79 -21.80
N TYR A 95 18.59 -3.14 -23.01
CA TYR A 95 19.99 -3.26 -23.33
C TYR A 95 20.33 -2.34 -24.48
N ASN A 96 21.57 -1.86 -24.56
CA ASN A 96 22.03 -1.07 -25.69
C ASN A 96 22.39 -1.99 -26.87
N SER A 97 21.96 -1.55 -28.04
CA SER A 97 22.45 -2.08 -29.31
C SER A 97 23.18 -0.95 -30.07
N THR A 98 23.88 -1.30 -31.12
CA THR A 98 24.53 -0.32 -32.00
C THR A 98 23.54 0.67 -32.65
N ASN A 99 22.25 0.34 -32.63
CA ASN A 99 21.17 1.13 -33.23
C ASN A 99 20.26 1.81 -32.18
N GLY A 100 20.64 1.83 -30.91
CA GLY A 100 19.88 2.41 -29.80
C GLY A 100 19.38 1.40 -28.78
N ASP A 101 18.58 1.85 -27.83
CA ASP A 101 18.01 1.00 -26.79
C ASP A 101 17.01 -0.01 -27.36
N VAL A 102 17.14 -1.25 -26.91
CA VAL A 102 16.22 -2.33 -27.25
C VAL A 102 15.55 -2.82 -25.97
N VAL A 103 14.23 -2.95 -26.01
CA VAL A 103 13.45 -3.55 -24.90
C VAL A 103 13.86 -5.01 -24.77
N ASN A 104 14.26 -5.39 -23.56
CA ASN A 104 14.62 -6.76 -23.22
C ASN A 104 13.42 -7.51 -22.62
N GLN A 105 12.73 -6.85 -21.68
CA GLN A 105 11.60 -7.42 -20.95
C GLN A 105 10.69 -6.30 -20.45
N THR A 106 9.38 -6.51 -20.51
CA THR A 106 8.39 -5.66 -19.85
C THR A 106 7.43 -6.51 -19.05
N GLU A 107 7.23 -6.17 -17.80
CA GLU A 107 6.24 -6.77 -16.91
C GLU A 107 5.29 -5.69 -16.40
N MET A 108 4.01 -6.07 -16.27
CA MET A 108 2.97 -5.20 -15.72
C MET A 108 2.23 -5.92 -14.60
N PHE A 109 1.80 -5.14 -13.61
CA PHE A 109 0.94 -5.60 -12.53
C PHE A 109 0.09 -4.45 -12.00
N THR A 110 -0.93 -4.77 -11.23
CA THR A 110 -1.80 -3.77 -10.62
C THR A 110 -1.66 -3.80 -9.09
N VAL A 111 -1.85 -2.63 -8.50
CA VAL A 111 -1.99 -2.44 -7.06
C VAL A 111 -3.19 -1.57 -6.78
N THR A 112 -3.66 -1.59 -5.53
CA THR A 112 -4.74 -0.72 -5.07
C THR A 112 -4.21 0.26 -4.04
N LEU A 113 -4.55 1.54 -4.19
CA LEU A 113 -4.39 2.53 -3.11
C LEU A 113 -5.70 2.67 -2.37
N GLU A 114 -5.66 2.55 -1.05
CA GLU A 114 -6.75 2.90 -0.13
C GLU A 114 -6.54 4.30 0.44
N ASP A 115 -7.65 4.96 0.80
CA ASP A 115 -7.60 6.24 1.51
C ASP A 115 -6.96 6.05 2.89
N TYR A 116 -5.90 6.78 3.18
CA TYR A 116 -5.20 6.73 4.47
C TYR A 116 -6.13 7.03 5.65
N ARG A 117 -7.17 7.86 5.45
CA ARG A 117 -8.15 8.20 6.49
C ARG A 117 -8.99 6.99 6.88
N LEU A 118 -9.41 6.17 5.91
CA LEU A 118 -10.13 4.92 6.21
C LEU A 118 -9.25 3.95 6.99
N ILE A 119 -7.95 3.87 6.67
CA ILE A 119 -7.00 3.03 7.39
C ILE A 119 -6.85 3.51 8.85
N LEU A 120 -6.75 4.82 9.06
CA LEU A 120 -6.70 5.40 10.41
C LEU A 120 -7.99 5.11 11.21
N ASP A 121 -9.14 5.20 10.57
CA ASP A 121 -10.42 4.88 11.20
C ASP A 121 -10.50 3.40 11.59
N ARG A 122 -10.05 2.49 10.73
CA ARG A 122 -9.95 1.06 11.06
C ARG A 122 -9.02 0.80 12.25
N GLN A 123 -7.88 1.46 12.29
CA GLN A 123 -6.95 1.34 13.41
C GLN A 123 -7.56 1.87 14.72
N PHE A 124 -8.29 2.97 14.67
CA PHE A 124 -9.00 3.51 15.81
C PHE A 124 -10.05 2.53 16.33
N VAL A 125 -10.90 1.99 15.45
CA VAL A 125 -11.92 1.01 15.82
C VAL A 125 -11.28 -0.26 16.39
N GLN A 126 -10.22 -0.76 15.77
CA GLN A 126 -9.48 -1.93 16.27
C GLN A 126 -8.96 -1.70 17.70
N ARG A 127 -8.39 -0.53 17.98
CA ARG A 127 -7.97 -0.18 19.35
C ARG A 127 -9.12 -0.15 20.34
N LEU A 128 -10.32 0.30 19.94
CA LEU A 128 -11.49 0.25 20.82
C LEU A 128 -11.87 -1.19 21.16
N TYR A 129 -11.91 -2.09 20.19
CA TYR A 129 -12.15 -3.50 20.43
C TYR A 129 -11.12 -4.12 21.40
N GLU A 130 -9.86 -3.82 21.18
CA GLU A 130 -8.76 -4.34 22.02
C GLU A 130 -8.79 -3.78 23.43
N LYS A 131 -9.00 -2.48 23.58
CA LYS A 131 -8.94 -1.80 24.89
C LYS A 131 -10.23 -1.99 25.69
N VAL A 132 -11.39 -1.84 25.05
CA VAL A 132 -12.68 -1.88 25.74
C VAL A 132 -13.19 -3.32 25.87
N PHE A 133 -13.21 -4.07 24.77
CA PHE A 133 -13.73 -5.43 24.74
C PHE A 133 -12.68 -6.52 24.97
N GLN A 134 -11.39 -6.14 24.98
CA GLN A 134 -10.27 -7.06 25.17
C GLN A 134 -10.28 -8.23 24.16
N ARG A 135 -10.67 -7.95 22.96
CA ARG A 135 -10.69 -8.90 21.84
C ARG A 135 -10.39 -8.21 20.52
N THR A 136 -10.05 -9.00 19.52
CA THR A 136 -9.95 -8.54 18.14
C THR A 136 -11.34 -8.21 17.60
N ALA A 137 -11.43 -7.17 16.78
CA ALA A 137 -12.66 -6.85 16.07
C ALA A 137 -13.03 -7.97 15.10
N ASP A 138 -14.31 -8.33 15.04
CA ASP A 138 -14.82 -9.09 13.92
C ASP A 138 -14.89 -8.22 12.67
N THR A 139 -14.82 -8.86 11.49
CA THR A 139 -14.76 -8.14 10.20
C THR A 139 -15.98 -7.24 9.98
N ALA A 140 -17.17 -7.71 10.33
CA ALA A 140 -18.41 -6.96 10.15
C ALA A 140 -18.44 -5.70 11.02
N GLY A 141 -18.10 -5.85 12.30
CA GLY A 141 -18.05 -4.73 13.25
C GLY A 141 -16.96 -3.72 12.90
N LEU A 142 -15.77 -4.20 12.51
CA LEU A 142 -14.67 -3.33 12.06
C LEU A 142 -15.10 -2.49 10.84
N ASN A 143 -15.69 -3.11 9.84
CA ASN A 143 -16.10 -2.42 8.62
C ASN A 143 -17.25 -1.45 8.89
N ASP A 144 -18.25 -1.85 9.67
CA ASP A 144 -19.40 -0.98 9.96
C ASP A 144 -18.98 0.30 10.69
N TRP A 145 -18.23 0.19 11.77
CA TRP A 145 -17.78 1.34 12.54
C TRP A 145 -16.77 2.22 11.76
N SER A 146 -15.84 1.60 11.04
CA SER A 146 -14.86 2.33 10.25
C SER A 146 -15.51 3.13 9.13
N ASN A 147 -16.48 2.54 8.43
CA ASN A 147 -17.22 3.21 7.37
C ASN A 147 -18.08 4.37 7.91
N LYS A 148 -18.70 4.21 9.08
CA LYS A 148 -19.47 5.28 9.73
C LYS A 148 -18.57 6.47 10.10
N LEU A 149 -17.37 6.20 10.61
CA LEU A 149 -16.38 7.25 10.90
C LEU A 149 -15.92 7.94 9.61
N TYR A 150 -15.52 7.16 8.62
CA TYR A 150 -15.02 7.67 7.35
C TYR A 150 -16.05 8.51 6.60
N ASN A 151 -17.32 8.10 6.62
CA ASN A 151 -18.43 8.83 6.00
C ASN A 151 -18.97 9.99 6.84
N GLY A 152 -18.47 10.20 8.05
CA GLY A 152 -18.94 11.25 8.95
C GLY A 152 -20.30 10.98 9.58
N THR A 153 -20.82 9.75 9.49
CA THR A 153 -22.10 9.36 10.13
C THR A 153 -21.98 9.32 11.65
N THR A 154 -20.79 9.07 12.17
CA THR A 154 -20.46 9.14 13.59
C THR A 154 -19.12 9.84 13.80
N THR A 155 -18.82 10.19 15.04
CA THR A 155 -17.52 10.75 15.44
C THR A 155 -16.74 9.75 16.29
N GLY A 156 -15.43 9.95 16.43
CA GLY A 156 -14.61 9.12 17.31
C GLY A 156 -15.11 9.13 18.76
N ALA A 157 -15.51 10.30 19.27
CA ALA A 157 -16.05 10.44 20.63
C ALA A 157 -17.36 9.65 20.80
N THR A 158 -18.29 9.78 19.86
CA THR A 158 -19.56 9.03 19.88
C THR A 158 -19.33 7.52 19.76
N THR A 159 -18.39 7.10 18.92
CA THR A 159 -18.03 5.69 18.78
C THR A 159 -17.46 5.14 20.09
N ALA A 160 -16.51 5.82 20.69
CA ALA A 160 -15.94 5.43 21.99
C ALA A 160 -17.01 5.35 23.09
N TRP A 161 -17.93 6.31 23.13
CA TRP A 161 -19.08 6.29 24.04
C TRP A 161 -19.93 5.03 23.85
N ASN A 162 -20.28 4.72 22.60
CA ASN A 162 -21.09 3.53 22.29
C ASN A 162 -20.43 2.23 22.74
N PHE A 163 -19.11 2.13 22.64
CA PHE A 163 -18.34 0.99 23.13
C PHE A 163 -18.39 0.89 24.66
N LEU A 164 -18.11 2.00 25.36
CA LEU A 164 -18.06 2.03 26.83
C LEU A 164 -19.42 1.81 27.50
N PHE A 165 -20.49 2.17 26.82
CA PHE A 165 -21.87 1.98 27.34
C PHE A 165 -22.63 0.87 26.63
N SER A 166 -21.92 0.00 25.92
CA SER A 166 -22.51 -1.18 25.29
C SER A 166 -22.82 -2.26 26.31
N PRO A 167 -23.82 -3.14 26.04
CA PRO A 167 -24.06 -4.34 26.85
C PRO A 167 -22.84 -5.25 26.94
N GLU A 168 -22.04 -5.34 25.88
CA GLU A 168 -20.84 -6.17 25.87
C GLU A 168 -19.82 -5.70 26.92
N PHE A 169 -19.59 -4.40 27.03
CA PHE A 169 -18.71 -3.83 28.04
C PHE A 169 -19.31 -3.97 29.46
N GLY A 170 -20.60 -3.65 29.61
CA GLY A 170 -21.31 -3.78 30.90
C GLY A 170 -21.26 -5.19 31.49
N ASN A 171 -21.29 -6.21 30.65
CA ASN A 171 -21.23 -7.61 31.07
C ASN A 171 -19.83 -8.07 31.53
N LYS A 172 -18.78 -7.26 31.33
CA LYS A 172 -17.41 -7.59 31.77
C LYS A 172 -17.17 -7.38 33.26
N ASN A 173 -18.10 -6.73 33.99
CA ASN A 173 -17.98 -6.46 35.42
C ASN A 173 -16.63 -5.84 35.83
N THR A 174 -16.18 -4.85 35.09
CA THR A 174 -14.89 -4.17 35.35
C THR A 174 -14.91 -3.45 36.70
N THR A 175 -13.81 -3.56 37.45
CA THR A 175 -13.60 -2.74 38.64
C THR A 175 -13.34 -1.27 38.25
N ASN A 176 -13.49 -0.34 39.20
CA ASN A 176 -13.18 1.07 38.96
C ASN A 176 -11.73 1.27 38.48
N GLU A 177 -10.79 0.52 39.01
CA GLU A 177 -9.38 0.55 38.59
C GLU A 177 -9.21 0.08 37.13
N GLN A 178 -9.84 -1.04 36.79
CA GLN A 178 -9.84 -1.55 35.40
C GLN A 178 -10.49 -0.56 34.44
N TYR A 179 -11.59 0.07 34.85
CA TYR A 179 -12.27 1.09 34.05
C TYR A 179 -11.37 2.30 33.78
N VAL A 180 -10.68 2.81 34.80
CA VAL A 180 -9.74 3.91 34.65
C VAL A 180 -8.58 3.52 33.70
N ASN A 181 -8.02 2.33 33.84
CA ASN A 181 -6.94 1.84 32.97
C ASN A 181 -7.35 1.65 31.50
N ILE A 182 -8.65 1.48 31.23
CA ILE A 182 -9.16 1.45 29.84
C ILE A 182 -9.23 2.86 29.23
N LEU A 183 -9.53 3.87 30.06
CA LEU A 183 -9.71 5.26 29.61
C LEU A 183 -8.38 5.98 29.39
N TYR A 184 -7.31 5.59 30.06
CA TYR A 184 -5.98 6.21 30.05
C TYR A 184 -4.88 5.23 29.57
#